data_b6161c3bc2c7ecd9faad775e13deef42
#
_entry.id   b6161c3bc2c7ecd9faad775e13deef42
#
_cell.length_a   1.000
_cell.length_b   1.000
_cell.length_c   1.000
_cell.angle_alpha   90.00
_cell.angle_beta   90.00
_cell.angle_gamma   90.00
#
_symmetry.space_group_name_H-M   'P 1'
#
loop_
_entity.id
_entity.type
_entity.pdbx_description
1 polymer ?
#
loop_
_entity_poly.entity_id
_entity_poly.type
_entity_poly.pdbx_seq_one_letter_code
_entity_poly.pdbx_strand_id
1 'polypeptide(L)'
;MSVAQRVAEERARLARERGVGEAAGSSSKPQTEVPNCDPEILPEDIAPAAEQVEAERAQAGQDAPKGADAFASAIGSDTLRTVVDQDGVLNYVETYQKNGRTCRQVFRSGTSAANDLILTTAIASTGKPPSQQTIAAFEAQLRTRAKKAGEVTHIALRVAQRDDARFIDLGPGRIVRITPQGVETVDESENAPLFRRGAGAGELPDPIPFDGDVPAALEHCVLHYLDVFQTPKDQALLRIAVSLDRLDPETTHPCIEYVGPAGSGKSTAAEHDLGLVDPPSKKGLRTCGLKTEDIAAAAQQQFVLAIDNVSRIDKATSDTLCMCATGGTLTMRKLYEQSETAALHLLRPVAVTAVSPVCIQPDLQTRTLRFEFSRSQSGDVLSEDELRTLTANRLPALLGALYYLKAATLRTLPQVRQRGGWRHRLITFDQTGEAMLTAAGYPPGAFLGIVGAMRESMARRSASGDVFLLKVCAALKKVESWPTDDAEPSMGQLMKRPRPAAVFSKDNALVAVMRPSILRGLLPPPDAWDRDSPIPKTERALLDALRRVLPTLQAMGILYRECPYGTRQVLRFEWRPVDLDDMDGTA
;
A
#
# COMPACT_ATOMS: atom_id res chain seq x y z
N MET A 1 12.81 -7.95 -30.87
CA MET A 1 11.98 -6.75 -31.21
C MET A 1 12.22 -5.66 -30.21
N SER A 2 12.40 -4.41 -30.61
CA SER A 2 12.54 -3.29 -29.68
C SER A 2 11.20 -2.99 -29.00
N VAL A 3 11.24 -2.37 -27.81
CA VAL A 3 10.03 -1.93 -27.06
C VAL A 3 9.15 -1.05 -27.95
N ALA A 4 9.77 -0.15 -28.73
CA ALA A 4 9.06 0.71 -29.68
C ALA A 4 8.32 -0.07 -30.79
N GLN A 5 8.88 -1.18 -31.26
CA GLN A 5 8.24 -2.03 -32.27
C GLN A 5 7.01 -2.77 -31.69
N ARG A 6 7.08 -3.27 -30.45
CA ARG A 6 5.93 -3.94 -29.79
C ARG A 6 4.80 -2.97 -29.48
N VAL A 7 5.12 -1.75 -29.03
CA VAL A 7 4.12 -0.69 -28.82
C VAL A 7 3.48 -0.27 -30.15
N ALA A 8 4.25 -0.20 -31.24
CA ALA A 8 3.73 0.13 -32.56
C ALA A 8 2.81 -0.98 -33.12
N GLU A 9 3.13 -2.26 -32.89
CA GLU A 9 2.28 -3.39 -33.31
C GLU A 9 0.96 -3.42 -32.55
N GLU A 10 0.99 -3.17 -31.22
CA GLU A 10 -0.21 -3.12 -30.40
C GLU A 10 -1.09 -1.91 -30.75
N ARG A 11 -0.48 -0.75 -31.06
CA ARG A 11 -1.19 0.41 -31.62
C ARG A 11 -1.86 0.07 -32.96
N ALA A 12 -1.15 -0.64 -33.83
CA ALA A 12 -1.69 -1.08 -35.10
C ALA A 12 -2.83 -2.09 -34.94
N ARG A 13 -2.79 -2.95 -33.93
CA ARG A 13 -3.87 -3.87 -33.56
C ARG A 13 -5.11 -3.11 -33.07
N LEU A 14 -4.95 -2.19 -32.10
CA LEU A 14 -6.04 -1.36 -31.55
C LEU A 14 -6.65 -0.45 -32.63
N ALA A 15 -5.85 0.07 -33.57
CA ALA A 15 -6.35 0.85 -34.70
C ALA A 15 -7.18 0.00 -35.68
N ARG A 16 -6.82 -1.27 -35.90
CA ARG A 16 -7.61 -2.21 -36.73
C ARG A 16 -8.92 -2.59 -36.06
N GLU A 17 -8.94 -2.79 -34.74
CA GLU A 17 -10.15 -3.07 -33.97
C GLU A 17 -11.13 -1.88 -33.95
N ARG A 18 -10.64 -0.63 -34.03
CA ARG A 18 -11.46 0.59 -34.18
C ARG A 18 -11.94 0.82 -35.62
N GLY A 19 -11.21 0.35 -36.64
CA GLY A 19 -11.53 0.58 -38.07
C GLY A 19 -12.66 -0.29 -38.63
N VAL A 20 -13.21 -1.22 -37.86
CA VAL A 20 -14.36 -2.04 -38.27
C VAL A 20 -15.72 -1.36 -37.99
N GLY A 21 -15.71 -0.16 -37.35
CA GLY A 21 -16.91 0.58 -36.96
C GLY A 21 -17.26 1.84 -37.75
N GLU A 22 -16.44 2.27 -38.71
CA GLU A 22 -16.69 3.51 -39.47
C GLU A 22 -16.85 3.29 -40.97
N ALA A 23 -18.08 3.00 -41.36
CA ALA A 23 -18.55 3.29 -42.71
C ALA A 23 -20.02 3.69 -42.65
N ALA A 24 -20.26 4.97 -42.74
CA ALA A 24 -21.39 5.72 -43.29
C ALA A 24 -21.95 6.82 -42.37
N GLY A 25 -21.93 8.08 -42.87
CA GLY A 25 -22.86 9.12 -42.40
C GLY A 25 -22.24 10.51 -42.19
N SER A 26 -22.35 11.32 -43.19
CA SER A 26 -21.99 12.74 -43.37
C SER A 26 -22.51 13.71 -42.29
N SER A 27 -21.68 14.73 -42.04
CA SER A 27 -21.95 16.16 -41.75
C SER A 27 -23.20 16.56 -40.98
N SER A 28 -23.06 17.13 -39.81
CA SER A 28 -23.49 18.48 -39.40
C SER A 28 -23.26 18.70 -37.90
N LYS A 29 -22.75 19.88 -37.50
CA LYS A 29 -22.62 20.33 -36.12
C LYS A 29 -24.02 20.42 -35.48
N PRO A 30 -24.19 20.06 -34.22
CA PRO A 30 -25.25 20.61 -33.40
C PRO A 30 -24.70 21.47 -32.25
N GLN A 31 -25.46 22.53 -32.03
CA GLN A 31 -25.40 23.46 -30.92
C GLN A 31 -25.72 22.77 -29.59
N THR A 32 -25.06 23.25 -28.56
CA THR A 32 -25.34 22.95 -27.15
C THR A 32 -26.73 23.33 -26.73
N GLU A 33 -27.57 22.36 -26.41
CA GLU A 33 -28.73 22.52 -25.53
C GLU A 33 -28.65 21.53 -24.37
N VAL A 34 -28.84 22.07 -23.16
CA VAL A 34 -28.89 21.33 -21.89
C VAL A 34 -30.28 20.68 -21.78
N PRO A 35 -30.42 19.37 -21.63
CA PRO A 35 -31.72 18.77 -21.37
C PRO A 35 -32.08 18.88 -19.89
N ASN A 36 -33.26 19.43 -19.65
CA ASN A 36 -34.05 19.38 -18.42
C ASN A 36 -34.24 17.92 -17.98
N CYS A 37 -34.05 17.63 -16.70
CA CYS A 37 -34.39 16.35 -16.09
C CYS A 37 -35.89 16.24 -15.91
N ASP A 38 -36.56 15.41 -16.71
CA ASP A 38 -37.90 14.91 -16.38
C ASP A 38 -37.77 13.64 -15.53
N PRO A 39 -38.57 13.53 -14.46
CA PRO A 39 -38.53 12.37 -13.55
C PRO A 39 -39.60 11.34 -13.99
N GLU A 40 -39.25 10.39 -14.83
CA GLU A 40 -40.07 9.17 -15.02
C GLU A 40 -39.42 8.25 -16.06
N ILE A 41 -38.55 7.32 -15.61
CA ILE A 41 -38.43 6.00 -16.25
C ILE A 41 -38.05 5.02 -15.15
N LEU A 42 -39.05 4.35 -14.59
CA LEU A 42 -38.87 3.08 -13.88
C LEU A 42 -38.67 1.99 -14.93
N PRO A 43 -37.64 1.11 -14.79
CA PRO A 43 -37.53 -0.04 -15.70
C PRO A 43 -38.67 -1.01 -15.47
N GLU A 44 -39.47 -1.27 -16.49
CA GLU A 44 -40.58 -2.25 -16.50
C GLU A 44 -40.17 -3.73 -16.33
N ASP A 45 -38.89 -4.03 -16.18
CA ASP A 45 -38.37 -5.39 -16.11
C ASP A 45 -38.31 -6.01 -14.68
N ILE A 46 -38.81 -5.30 -13.64
CA ILE A 46 -38.82 -5.85 -12.26
C ILE A 46 -40.21 -6.43 -11.88
N ALA A 47 -41.24 -6.18 -12.65
CA ALA A 47 -42.60 -6.59 -12.33
C ALA A 47 -42.87 -8.12 -12.33
N PRO A 48 -42.28 -8.97 -13.23
CA PRO A 48 -42.66 -10.38 -13.25
C PRO A 48 -42.06 -11.22 -12.12
N ALA A 49 -40.94 -10.79 -11.50
CA ALA A 49 -40.32 -11.53 -10.39
C ALA A 49 -41.03 -11.28 -9.06
N ALA A 50 -41.63 -10.10 -8.87
CA ALA A 50 -42.37 -9.78 -7.67
C ALA A 50 -43.72 -10.51 -7.60
N GLU A 51 -44.44 -10.60 -8.72
CA GLU A 51 -45.73 -11.31 -8.79
C GLU A 51 -45.61 -12.82 -8.60
N GLN A 52 -44.53 -13.47 -9.09
CA GLN A 52 -44.31 -14.89 -8.85
C GLN A 52 -43.95 -15.20 -7.38
N VAL A 53 -43.19 -14.31 -6.75
CA VAL A 53 -42.87 -14.44 -5.31
C VAL A 53 -44.10 -14.18 -4.43
N GLU A 54 -45.00 -13.30 -4.83
CA GLU A 54 -46.29 -13.09 -4.13
C GLU A 54 -47.25 -14.26 -4.31
N ALA A 55 -47.31 -14.87 -5.49
CA ALA A 55 -48.17 -16.03 -5.76
C ALA A 55 -47.70 -17.31 -5.00
N GLU A 56 -46.42 -17.53 -4.89
CA GLU A 56 -45.86 -18.65 -4.07
C GLU A 56 -46.04 -18.40 -2.57
N ARG A 57 -46.01 -17.15 -2.10
CA ARG A 57 -46.29 -16.78 -0.69
C ARG A 57 -47.74 -16.85 -0.32
N ALA A 58 -48.66 -16.65 -1.24
CA ALA A 58 -50.12 -16.77 -1.00
C ALA A 58 -50.55 -18.23 -0.76
N GLN A 59 -49.78 -19.21 -1.21
CA GLN A 59 -50.04 -20.66 -0.95
C GLN A 59 -49.41 -21.18 0.34
N ALA A 60 -48.47 -20.47 0.98
CA ALA A 60 -47.84 -20.82 2.27
C ALA A 60 -48.54 -20.17 3.49
N GLY A 61 -49.75 -19.68 3.35
CA GLY A 61 -50.50 -19.01 4.42
C GLY A 61 -51.15 -19.97 5.38
N GLN A 62 -50.43 -20.40 6.41
CA GLN A 62 -50.97 -20.69 7.75
C GLN A 62 -49.82 -20.79 8.73
N ASP A 63 -49.86 -19.93 9.79
CA ASP A 63 -48.92 -19.79 10.89
C ASP A 63 -47.64 -18.93 10.64
N ALA A 64 -47.84 -17.65 10.31
CA ALA A 64 -46.75 -16.68 10.44
C ALA A 64 -46.48 -16.33 11.93
N PRO A 65 -45.27 -16.51 12.45
CA PRO A 65 -44.91 -16.15 13.83
C PRO A 65 -45.14 -14.66 14.11
N LYS A 66 -45.63 -14.32 15.32
CA LYS A 66 -46.02 -12.94 15.68
C LYS A 66 -44.83 -12.05 15.89
N GLY A 67 -44.67 -11.02 15.06
CA GLY A 67 -43.87 -9.81 15.27
C GLY A 67 -42.33 -10.00 15.45
N ALA A 68 -41.86 -10.01 16.68
CA ALA A 68 -40.43 -10.11 17.00
C ALA A 68 -39.84 -11.48 16.66
N ASP A 69 -40.61 -12.56 16.78
CA ASP A 69 -40.17 -13.92 16.47
C ASP A 69 -40.08 -14.15 14.96
N ALA A 70 -40.97 -13.53 14.18
CA ALA A 70 -40.91 -13.58 12.72
C ALA A 70 -39.67 -12.84 12.17
N PHE A 71 -39.33 -11.69 12.76
CA PHE A 71 -38.12 -10.95 12.43
C PHE A 71 -36.85 -11.73 12.83
N ALA A 72 -36.82 -12.30 14.04
CA ALA A 72 -35.71 -13.14 14.49
C ALA A 72 -35.53 -14.38 13.61
N SER A 73 -36.64 -15.02 13.18
CA SER A 73 -36.61 -16.16 12.27
C SER A 73 -36.11 -15.77 10.86
N ALA A 74 -36.53 -14.62 10.33
CA ALA A 74 -36.07 -14.13 9.02
C ALA A 74 -34.57 -13.81 8.99
N ILE A 75 -34.02 -13.24 10.06
CA ILE A 75 -32.58 -12.96 10.18
C ILE A 75 -31.76 -14.22 10.51
N GLY A 76 -32.37 -15.29 10.98
CA GLY A 76 -31.71 -16.59 11.21
C GLY A 76 -31.89 -17.59 10.07
N SER A 77 -32.37 -17.15 8.90
CA SER A 77 -32.57 -18.01 7.73
C SER A 77 -31.25 -18.35 7.03
N ASP A 78 -31.29 -19.40 6.17
CA ASP A 78 -30.13 -19.80 5.37
C ASP A 78 -29.65 -18.67 4.40
N THR A 79 -30.53 -17.74 4.07
CA THR A 79 -30.25 -16.60 3.18
C THR A 79 -29.69 -15.38 3.91
N LEU A 80 -29.98 -15.23 5.21
CA LEU A 80 -29.51 -14.10 6.02
C LEU A 80 -29.06 -14.57 7.40
N ARG A 81 -27.76 -14.55 7.65
CA ARG A 81 -27.18 -14.92 8.96
C ARG A 81 -26.43 -13.76 9.59
N THR A 82 -26.16 -13.84 10.88
CA THR A 82 -25.40 -12.84 11.62
C THR A 82 -24.09 -13.42 12.13
N VAL A 83 -23.02 -12.64 12.07
CA VAL A 83 -21.70 -13.00 12.61
C VAL A 83 -21.11 -11.82 13.38
N VAL A 84 -20.24 -12.08 14.36
CA VAL A 84 -19.45 -11.05 15.02
C VAL A 84 -18.04 -11.11 14.45
N ASP A 85 -17.53 -9.95 14.00
CA ASP A 85 -16.20 -9.87 13.42
C ASP A 85 -15.10 -9.79 14.49
N GLN A 86 -13.85 -9.78 14.03
CA GLN A 86 -12.64 -9.68 14.85
C GLN A 86 -12.57 -8.38 15.70
N ASP A 87 -13.32 -7.34 15.32
CA ASP A 87 -13.44 -6.07 16.06
C ASP A 87 -14.60 -6.10 17.07
N GLY A 88 -15.29 -7.23 17.21
CA GLY A 88 -16.46 -7.40 18.08
C GLY A 88 -17.73 -6.72 17.55
N VAL A 89 -17.76 -6.39 16.25
CA VAL A 89 -18.91 -5.73 15.60
C VAL A 89 -19.80 -6.77 14.94
N LEU A 90 -21.11 -6.62 15.12
CA LEU A 90 -22.11 -7.45 14.46
C LEU A 90 -22.16 -7.15 12.97
N ASN A 91 -22.19 -8.17 12.15
CA ASN A 91 -22.35 -8.08 10.70
C ASN A 91 -23.48 -9.02 10.25
N TYR A 92 -24.19 -8.60 9.22
CA TYR A 92 -25.21 -9.37 8.52
C TYR A 92 -24.62 -9.94 7.24
N VAL A 93 -24.79 -11.22 7.01
CA VAL A 93 -24.30 -11.93 5.82
C VAL A 93 -25.50 -12.39 5.02
N GLU A 94 -25.76 -11.73 3.90
CA GLU A 94 -26.78 -12.11 2.93
C GLU A 94 -26.17 -13.07 1.92
N THR A 95 -26.82 -14.21 1.69
CA THR A 95 -26.45 -15.21 0.68
C THR A 95 -27.50 -15.21 -0.42
N TYR A 96 -27.09 -15.00 -1.65
CA TYR A 96 -27.98 -14.94 -2.82
C TYR A 96 -27.34 -15.58 -4.05
N GLN A 97 -28.15 -15.87 -5.06
CA GLN A 97 -27.68 -16.42 -6.34
C GLN A 97 -27.58 -15.31 -7.38
N LYS A 98 -26.46 -15.25 -8.10
CA LYS A 98 -26.25 -14.33 -9.23
C LYS A 98 -25.51 -15.08 -10.35
N ASN A 99 -26.12 -15.14 -11.53
CA ASN A 99 -25.53 -15.82 -12.70
C ASN A 99 -25.12 -17.29 -12.42
N GLY A 100 -25.93 -18.02 -11.63
CA GLY A 100 -25.66 -19.42 -11.26
C GLY A 100 -24.55 -19.63 -10.23
N ARG A 101 -24.04 -18.55 -9.62
CA ARG A 101 -23.01 -18.59 -8.57
C ARG A 101 -23.60 -18.16 -7.23
N THR A 102 -23.18 -18.81 -6.17
CA THR A 102 -23.49 -18.37 -4.80
C THR A 102 -22.66 -17.14 -4.47
N CYS A 103 -23.34 -16.07 -4.07
CA CYS A 103 -22.74 -14.79 -3.68
C CYS A 103 -23.06 -14.52 -2.21
N ARG A 104 -22.10 -13.91 -1.49
CA ARG A 104 -22.30 -13.46 -0.12
C ARG A 104 -21.97 -11.96 -0.01
N GLN A 105 -22.86 -11.23 0.60
CA GLN A 105 -22.67 -9.82 0.87
C GLN A 105 -22.69 -9.57 2.38
N VAL A 106 -21.67 -8.85 2.87
CA VAL A 106 -21.49 -8.57 4.29
C VAL A 106 -21.81 -7.11 4.57
N PHE A 107 -22.76 -6.88 5.47
CA PHE A 107 -23.19 -5.55 5.90
C PHE A 107 -22.83 -5.35 7.37
N ARG A 108 -22.04 -4.33 7.66
CA ARG A 108 -21.66 -3.99 9.04
C ARG A 108 -22.83 -3.29 9.74
N SER A 109 -23.19 -3.75 10.94
CA SER A 109 -24.20 -3.11 11.79
C SER A 109 -23.91 -1.63 12.00
N GLY A 110 -24.96 -0.80 12.00
CA GLY A 110 -24.85 0.65 12.13
C GLY A 110 -24.55 1.40 10.83
N THR A 111 -24.43 0.72 9.68
CA THR A 111 -24.34 1.37 8.37
C THR A 111 -25.74 1.53 7.76
N SER A 112 -25.92 2.54 6.86
CA SER A 112 -27.17 2.72 6.13
C SER A 112 -27.59 1.45 5.37
N ALA A 113 -26.64 0.82 4.68
CA ALA A 113 -26.90 -0.41 3.93
C ALA A 113 -27.37 -1.58 4.83
N ALA A 114 -26.83 -1.72 6.04
CA ALA A 114 -27.31 -2.71 7.00
C ALA A 114 -28.73 -2.37 7.50
N ASN A 115 -28.99 -1.08 7.76
CA ASN A 115 -30.33 -0.64 8.16
C ASN A 115 -31.37 -0.89 7.06
N ASP A 116 -31.04 -0.60 5.80
CA ASP A 116 -31.91 -0.84 4.65
C ASP A 116 -32.20 -2.36 4.50
N LEU A 117 -31.19 -3.22 4.65
CA LEU A 117 -31.35 -4.66 4.64
C LEU A 117 -32.29 -5.14 5.76
N ILE A 118 -32.08 -4.67 6.99
CA ILE A 118 -32.92 -5.00 8.15
C ILE A 118 -34.36 -4.56 7.91
N LEU A 119 -34.57 -3.32 7.47
CA LEU A 119 -35.89 -2.78 7.20
C LEU A 119 -36.61 -3.57 6.10
N THR A 120 -35.94 -3.85 4.99
CA THR A 120 -36.50 -4.61 3.87
C THR A 120 -36.88 -6.03 4.32
N THR A 121 -36.01 -6.72 5.04
CA THR A 121 -36.25 -8.06 5.56
C THR A 121 -37.40 -8.08 6.55
N ALA A 122 -37.45 -7.10 7.46
CA ALA A 122 -38.53 -7.01 8.45
C ALA A 122 -39.89 -6.71 7.81
N ILE A 123 -39.95 -5.78 6.85
CA ILE A 123 -41.19 -5.47 6.11
C ILE A 123 -41.67 -6.69 5.34
N ALA A 124 -40.75 -7.42 4.67
CA ALA A 124 -41.10 -8.62 3.93
C ALA A 124 -41.66 -9.74 4.83
N SER A 125 -41.17 -9.88 6.07
CA SER A 125 -41.60 -10.93 7.00
C SER A 125 -42.79 -10.56 7.88
N THR A 126 -42.95 -9.28 8.26
CA THR A 126 -43.94 -8.83 9.24
C THR A 126 -44.97 -7.84 8.68
N GLY A 127 -44.77 -7.35 7.46
CA GLY A 127 -45.58 -6.30 6.82
C GLY A 127 -45.41 -4.90 7.42
N LYS A 128 -44.52 -4.73 8.42
CA LYS A 128 -44.30 -3.43 9.11
C LYS A 128 -42.83 -3.17 9.39
N PRO A 129 -42.36 -1.93 9.34
CA PRO A 129 -41.00 -1.59 9.72
C PRO A 129 -40.81 -1.74 11.25
N PRO A 130 -39.72 -2.33 11.73
CA PRO A 130 -39.40 -2.39 13.16
C PRO A 130 -39.01 -1.02 13.69
N SER A 131 -39.23 -0.76 14.99
CA SER A 131 -38.71 0.44 15.64
C SER A 131 -37.19 0.35 15.83
N GLN A 132 -36.52 1.50 15.91
CA GLN A 132 -35.07 1.52 16.20
C GLN A 132 -34.74 0.84 17.53
N GLN A 133 -35.60 0.96 18.54
CA GLN A 133 -35.43 0.26 19.82
C GLN A 133 -35.48 -1.26 19.65
N THR A 134 -36.38 -1.77 18.81
CA THR A 134 -36.49 -3.20 18.49
C THR A 134 -35.20 -3.71 17.82
N ILE A 135 -34.69 -2.97 16.85
CA ILE A 135 -33.42 -3.30 16.16
C ILE A 135 -32.26 -3.31 17.16
N ALA A 136 -32.12 -2.28 17.99
CA ALA A 136 -31.04 -2.16 18.97
C ALA A 136 -31.06 -3.28 20.03
N ALA A 137 -32.26 -3.61 20.56
CA ALA A 137 -32.43 -4.71 21.52
C ALA A 137 -32.08 -6.07 20.89
N PHE A 138 -32.49 -6.30 19.65
CA PHE A 138 -32.18 -7.51 18.91
C PHE A 138 -30.66 -7.64 18.64
N GLU A 139 -30.02 -6.59 18.16
CA GLU A 139 -28.56 -6.58 17.95
C GLU A 139 -27.79 -6.82 19.25
N ALA A 140 -28.23 -6.25 20.38
CA ALA A 140 -27.62 -6.49 21.68
C ALA A 140 -27.72 -7.95 22.11
N GLN A 141 -28.86 -8.61 21.86
CA GLN A 141 -29.03 -10.05 22.12
C GLN A 141 -28.10 -10.90 21.25
N LEU A 142 -27.99 -10.60 19.94
CA LEU A 142 -27.11 -11.30 19.03
C LEU A 142 -25.63 -11.17 19.43
N ARG A 143 -25.19 -9.95 19.77
CA ARG A 143 -23.82 -9.70 20.27
C ARG A 143 -23.54 -10.47 21.56
N THR A 144 -24.50 -10.50 22.48
CA THR A 144 -24.36 -11.25 23.75
C THR A 144 -24.28 -12.74 23.51
N ARG A 145 -25.09 -13.26 22.59
CA ARG A 145 -25.10 -14.68 22.22
C ARG A 145 -23.77 -15.08 21.57
N ALA A 146 -23.27 -14.30 20.59
CA ALA A 146 -22.00 -14.53 19.93
C ALA A 146 -20.81 -14.44 20.90
N LYS A 147 -20.78 -13.46 21.82
CA LYS A 147 -19.76 -13.36 22.87
C LYS A 147 -19.75 -14.59 23.79
N LYS A 148 -20.92 -15.14 24.16
CA LYS A 148 -21.02 -16.34 24.99
C LYS A 148 -20.58 -17.60 24.24
N ALA A 149 -20.84 -17.68 22.95
CA ALA A 149 -20.41 -18.80 22.10
C ALA A 149 -18.90 -18.75 21.80
N GLY A 150 -18.23 -17.60 21.98
CA GLY A 150 -16.82 -17.41 21.63
C GLY A 150 -16.55 -17.47 20.13
N GLU A 151 -17.59 -17.39 19.31
CA GLU A 151 -17.49 -17.45 17.85
C GLU A 151 -17.16 -16.07 17.29
N VAL A 152 -15.90 -15.91 16.86
CA VAL A 152 -15.46 -14.73 16.11
C VAL A 152 -15.19 -15.16 14.67
N THR A 153 -15.80 -14.45 13.74
CA THR A 153 -15.62 -14.70 12.31
C THR A 153 -14.69 -13.62 11.73
N HIS A 154 -13.59 -14.05 11.14
CA HIS A 154 -12.72 -13.10 10.45
C HIS A 154 -13.36 -12.66 9.13
N ILE A 155 -13.58 -11.33 8.99
CA ILE A 155 -14.11 -10.70 7.78
C ILE A 155 -13.00 -9.86 7.15
N ALA A 156 -12.62 -10.23 5.94
CA ALA A 156 -11.61 -9.52 5.16
C ALA A 156 -12.24 -8.44 4.27
N LEU A 157 -11.41 -7.53 3.75
CA LEU A 157 -11.86 -6.49 2.80
C LEU A 157 -11.64 -6.91 1.34
N ARG A 158 -10.49 -7.47 1.02
CA ARG A 158 -10.11 -7.86 -0.34
C ARG A 158 -9.26 -9.13 -0.38
N VAL A 159 -8.35 -9.26 0.55
CA VAL A 159 -7.46 -10.42 0.66
C VAL A 159 -7.63 -11.04 2.02
N ALA A 160 -7.74 -12.35 2.07
CA ALA A 160 -7.78 -13.13 3.30
C ALA A 160 -6.68 -14.19 3.29
N GLN A 161 -6.22 -14.57 4.48
CA GLN A 161 -5.29 -15.67 4.67
C GLN A 161 -5.91 -16.71 5.58
N ARG A 162 -5.75 -17.98 5.22
CA ARG A 162 -6.00 -19.14 6.10
C ARG A 162 -4.89 -20.15 5.87
N ASP A 163 -4.19 -20.50 6.91
CA ASP A 163 -3.03 -21.38 6.83
C ASP A 163 -2.00 -20.89 5.79
N ASP A 164 -1.67 -21.72 4.82
CA ASP A 164 -0.78 -21.40 3.72
C ASP A 164 -1.50 -20.80 2.49
N ALA A 165 -2.84 -20.75 2.51
CA ALA A 165 -3.64 -20.25 1.39
C ALA A 165 -3.90 -18.73 1.49
N ARG A 166 -3.90 -18.08 0.34
CA ARG A 166 -4.36 -16.70 0.14
C ARG A 166 -5.63 -16.71 -0.68
N PHE A 167 -6.60 -15.93 -0.27
CA PHE A 167 -7.89 -15.81 -0.95
C PHE A 167 -8.08 -14.38 -1.38
N ILE A 168 -8.37 -14.17 -2.66
CA ILE A 168 -8.55 -12.85 -3.25
C ILE A 168 -9.98 -12.73 -3.76
N ASP A 169 -10.72 -11.74 -3.24
CA ASP A 169 -12.05 -11.41 -3.71
C ASP A 169 -11.99 -10.71 -5.07
N LEU A 170 -12.49 -11.36 -6.11
CA LEU A 170 -12.59 -10.76 -7.45
C LEU A 170 -13.90 -9.97 -7.65
N GLY A 171 -14.87 -10.17 -6.80
CA GLY A 171 -16.22 -9.64 -6.89
C GLY A 171 -17.27 -10.71 -6.53
N PRO A 172 -18.57 -10.41 -6.58
CA PRO A 172 -19.61 -11.32 -6.14
C PRO A 172 -19.51 -12.72 -6.76
N GLY A 173 -19.45 -13.74 -5.91
CA GLY A 173 -19.39 -15.15 -6.31
C GLY A 173 -18.05 -15.60 -6.91
N ARG A 174 -16.98 -14.81 -6.81
CA ARG A 174 -15.71 -15.13 -7.45
C ARG A 174 -14.54 -14.89 -6.49
N ILE A 175 -13.82 -15.94 -6.15
CA ILE A 175 -12.64 -15.91 -5.28
C ILE A 175 -11.51 -16.67 -5.96
N VAL A 176 -10.30 -16.16 -5.94
CA VAL A 176 -9.08 -16.88 -6.27
C VAL A 176 -8.46 -17.40 -4.98
N ARG A 177 -8.11 -18.68 -4.95
CA ARG A 177 -7.33 -19.32 -3.90
C ARG A 177 -5.93 -19.60 -4.44
N ILE A 178 -4.91 -19.10 -3.75
CA ILE A 178 -3.49 -19.30 -4.07
C ILE A 178 -2.84 -20.07 -2.93
N THR A 179 -2.22 -21.19 -3.24
CA THR A 179 -1.44 -22.02 -2.31
C THR A 179 -0.03 -22.27 -2.87
N PRO A 180 0.90 -22.82 -2.10
CA PRO A 180 2.19 -23.27 -2.65
C PRO A 180 2.06 -24.28 -3.80
N GLN A 181 0.93 -25.01 -3.89
CA GLN A 181 0.67 -26.04 -4.90
C GLN A 181 0.13 -25.44 -6.21
N GLY A 182 -0.55 -24.30 -6.15
CA GLY A 182 -1.11 -23.68 -7.36
C GLY A 182 -2.17 -22.62 -7.08
N VAL A 183 -2.88 -22.27 -8.15
CA VAL A 183 -3.90 -21.24 -8.21
C VAL A 183 -5.19 -21.86 -8.71
N GLU A 184 -6.30 -21.59 -8.05
CA GLU A 184 -7.62 -22.04 -8.44
C GLU A 184 -8.67 -20.95 -8.20
N THR A 185 -9.73 -20.95 -9.00
CA THR A 185 -10.92 -20.13 -8.76
C THR A 185 -11.94 -20.95 -7.99
N VAL A 186 -12.43 -20.41 -6.88
CA VAL A 186 -13.42 -21.06 -6.01
C VAL A 186 -14.64 -20.17 -5.85
N ASP A 187 -15.79 -20.79 -5.56
CA ASP A 187 -17.03 -20.08 -5.27
C ASP A 187 -17.07 -19.55 -3.83
N GLU A 188 -17.96 -18.61 -3.55
CA GLU A 188 -18.25 -18.12 -2.20
C GLU A 188 -19.07 -19.14 -1.39
N SER A 189 -18.54 -20.37 -1.25
CA SER A 189 -19.12 -21.42 -0.42
C SER A 189 -18.99 -21.10 1.08
N GLU A 190 -19.67 -21.85 1.94
CA GLU A 190 -19.59 -21.67 3.40
C GLU A 190 -18.16 -21.77 3.95
N ASN A 191 -17.31 -22.56 3.30
CA ASN A 191 -15.91 -22.75 3.69
C ASN A 191 -14.98 -21.64 3.17
N ALA A 192 -15.42 -20.76 2.27
CA ALA A 192 -14.62 -19.65 1.81
C ALA A 192 -14.60 -18.51 2.86
N PRO A 193 -13.55 -17.68 2.90
CA PRO A 193 -13.54 -16.47 3.74
C PRO A 193 -14.72 -15.54 3.43
N LEU A 194 -15.14 -14.75 4.42
CA LEU A 194 -16.11 -13.68 4.22
C LEU A 194 -15.39 -12.41 3.83
N PHE A 195 -15.92 -11.76 2.79
CA PHE A 195 -15.41 -10.48 2.32
C PHE A 195 -16.46 -9.36 2.47
N ARG A 196 -16.05 -8.24 3.07
CA ARG A 196 -16.85 -7.04 3.12
C ARG A 196 -16.36 -6.07 2.04
N ARG A 197 -17.15 -5.88 1.00
CA ARG A 197 -16.86 -4.94 -0.08
C ARG A 197 -17.26 -3.54 0.35
N GLY A 198 -16.26 -2.70 0.60
CA GLY A 198 -16.49 -1.30 1.01
C GLY A 198 -17.01 -0.43 -0.14
N ALA A 199 -17.54 0.74 0.21
CA ALA A 199 -18.01 1.70 -0.77
C ALA A 199 -16.90 2.07 -1.77
N GLY A 200 -17.23 2.04 -3.07
CA GLY A 200 -16.28 2.34 -4.14
C GLY A 200 -15.29 1.22 -4.47
N ALA A 201 -15.43 0.01 -3.88
CA ALA A 201 -14.66 -1.15 -4.30
C ALA A 201 -15.12 -1.64 -5.69
N GLY A 202 -14.17 -1.85 -6.59
CA GLY A 202 -14.40 -2.41 -7.92
C GLY A 202 -14.21 -3.92 -7.96
N GLU A 203 -14.52 -4.52 -9.11
CA GLU A 203 -14.30 -5.94 -9.37
C GLU A 203 -13.00 -6.16 -10.14
N LEU A 204 -12.33 -7.28 -9.89
CA LEU A 204 -11.22 -7.77 -10.69
C LEU A 204 -11.75 -8.71 -11.79
N PRO A 205 -11.16 -8.73 -12.99
CA PRO A 205 -11.49 -9.72 -14.00
C PRO A 205 -11.03 -11.12 -13.56
N ASP A 206 -11.61 -12.15 -14.16
CA ASP A 206 -11.13 -13.52 -13.99
C ASP A 206 -9.70 -13.62 -14.55
N PRO A 207 -8.73 -14.15 -13.76
CA PRO A 207 -7.36 -14.31 -14.24
C PRO A 207 -7.29 -15.38 -15.34
N ILE A 208 -6.52 -15.12 -16.38
CA ILE A 208 -6.20 -16.14 -17.38
C ILE A 208 -5.11 -17.03 -16.78
N PRO A 209 -5.33 -18.35 -16.63
CA PRO A 209 -4.31 -19.25 -16.11
C PRO A 209 -3.00 -19.11 -16.89
N PHE A 210 -1.89 -18.95 -16.17
CA PHE A 210 -0.59 -18.81 -16.80
C PHE A 210 -0.06 -20.19 -17.22
N ASP A 211 0.28 -20.31 -18.53
CA ASP A 211 0.86 -21.51 -19.11
C ASP A 211 2.34 -21.27 -19.41
N GLY A 212 3.20 -21.59 -18.45
CA GLY A 212 4.64 -21.38 -18.54
C GLY A 212 5.34 -21.68 -17.21
N ASP A 213 6.64 -21.47 -17.19
CA ASP A 213 7.47 -21.63 -15.98
C ASP A 213 7.54 -20.32 -15.16
N VAL A 214 8.18 -20.38 -13.99
CA VAL A 214 8.27 -19.22 -13.07
C VAL A 214 9.12 -18.08 -13.66
N PRO A 215 10.27 -18.32 -14.32
CA PRO A 215 11.00 -17.27 -15.03
C PRO A 215 10.14 -16.55 -16.08
N ALA A 216 9.38 -17.30 -16.88
CA ALA A 216 8.50 -16.72 -17.90
C ALA A 216 7.36 -15.90 -17.28
N ALA A 217 6.79 -16.32 -16.15
CA ALA A 217 5.78 -15.55 -15.43
C ALA A 217 6.34 -14.22 -14.90
N LEU A 218 7.55 -14.24 -14.34
CA LEU A 218 8.23 -13.03 -13.90
C LEU A 218 8.53 -12.11 -15.09
N GLU A 219 9.04 -12.65 -16.20
CA GLU A 219 9.31 -11.89 -17.40
C GLU A 219 8.05 -11.26 -17.99
N HIS A 220 6.93 -11.99 -18.03
CA HIS A 220 5.64 -11.45 -18.46
C HIS A 220 5.22 -10.22 -17.63
N CYS A 221 5.34 -10.31 -16.30
CA CYS A 221 5.07 -9.19 -15.41
C CYS A 221 6.04 -8.02 -15.62
N VAL A 222 7.34 -8.28 -15.77
CA VAL A 222 8.37 -7.25 -16.02
C VAL A 222 8.10 -6.53 -17.36
N LEU A 223 7.83 -7.28 -18.43
CA LEU A 223 7.55 -6.72 -19.76
C LEU A 223 6.31 -5.83 -19.73
N HIS A 224 5.29 -6.16 -18.94
CA HIS A 224 4.14 -5.29 -18.76
C HIS A 224 4.56 -3.89 -18.25
N TYR A 225 5.41 -3.81 -17.23
CA TYR A 225 5.89 -2.54 -16.69
C TYR A 225 6.83 -1.78 -17.62
N LEU A 226 7.69 -2.50 -18.34
CA LEU A 226 8.59 -1.91 -19.33
C LEU A 226 7.82 -1.32 -20.51
N ASP A 227 6.84 -2.08 -21.04
CA ASP A 227 6.10 -1.70 -22.25
C ASP A 227 5.07 -0.61 -21.97
N VAL A 228 4.33 -0.72 -20.85
CA VAL A 228 3.19 0.16 -20.54
C VAL A 228 3.64 1.43 -19.84
N PHE A 229 4.56 1.32 -18.87
CA PHE A 229 4.97 2.43 -18.02
C PHE A 229 6.40 2.90 -18.27
N GLN A 230 7.12 2.29 -19.22
CA GLN A 230 8.54 2.59 -19.50
C GLN A 230 9.40 2.56 -18.22
N THR A 231 9.02 1.68 -17.28
CA THR A 231 9.65 1.58 -15.96
C THR A 231 10.99 0.83 -16.08
N PRO A 232 12.09 1.29 -15.47
CA PRO A 232 13.34 0.53 -15.39
C PRO A 232 13.14 -0.86 -14.78
N LYS A 233 13.91 -1.86 -15.24
CA LYS A 233 13.73 -3.28 -14.83
C LYS A 233 13.73 -3.47 -13.32
N ASP A 234 14.66 -2.85 -12.60
CA ASP A 234 14.75 -2.98 -11.14
C ASP A 234 13.52 -2.39 -10.43
N GLN A 235 13.03 -1.26 -10.92
CA GLN A 235 11.79 -0.67 -10.40
C GLN A 235 10.58 -1.54 -10.74
N ALA A 236 10.52 -2.18 -11.93
CA ALA A 236 9.49 -3.14 -12.28
C ALA A 236 9.48 -4.34 -11.33
N LEU A 237 10.66 -4.91 -11.04
CA LEU A 237 10.80 -6.01 -10.08
C LEU A 237 10.32 -5.63 -8.66
N LEU A 238 10.61 -4.41 -8.22
CA LEU A 238 10.12 -3.89 -6.92
C LEU A 238 8.59 -3.72 -6.93
N ARG A 239 7.99 -3.19 -8.01
CA ARG A 239 6.53 -3.03 -8.12
C ARG A 239 5.81 -4.38 -8.15
N ILE A 240 6.39 -5.40 -8.81
CA ILE A 240 5.87 -6.77 -8.79
C ILE A 240 5.95 -7.33 -7.36
N ALA A 241 7.09 -7.19 -6.69
CA ALA A 241 7.25 -7.65 -5.30
C ALA A 241 6.26 -6.98 -4.35
N VAL A 242 5.99 -5.67 -4.50
CA VAL A 242 4.95 -4.94 -3.76
C VAL A 242 3.56 -5.51 -4.02
N SER A 243 3.26 -5.88 -5.28
CA SER A 243 1.98 -6.50 -5.62
C SER A 243 1.82 -7.88 -4.98
N LEU A 244 2.88 -8.69 -4.94
CA LEU A 244 2.88 -9.99 -4.25
C LEU A 244 2.80 -9.85 -2.72
N ASP A 245 3.45 -8.85 -2.14
CA ASP A 245 3.41 -8.53 -0.71
C ASP A 245 1.98 -8.15 -0.27
N ARG A 246 1.27 -7.36 -1.07
CA ARG A 246 -0.13 -7.00 -0.82
C ARG A 246 -1.10 -8.19 -0.81
N LEU A 247 -0.69 -9.35 -1.29
CA LEU A 247 -1.45 -10.60 -1.20
C LEU A 247 -1.22 -11.34 0.14
N ASP A 248 -0.45 -10.78 1.07
CA ASP A 248 -0.21 -11.30 2.43
C ASP A 248 -0.83 -10.32 3.46
N PRO A 249 -2.13 -10.41 3.79
CA PRO A 249 -2.84 -9.38 4.54
C PRO A 249 -2.41 -9.25 6.02
N GLU A 250 -1.69 -10.24 6.54
CA GLU A 250 -1.27 -10.32 7.94
C GLU A 250 0.21 -9.97 8.15
N THR A 251 0.89 -9.50 7.10
CA THR A 251 2.31 -9.12 7.16
C THR A 251 2.49 -7.61 7.14
N THR A 252 3.69 -7.15 7.49
CA THR A 252 4.05 -5.74 7.38
C THR A 252 4.24 -5.36 5.91
N HIS A 253 3.75 -4.19 5.52
CA HIS A 253 3.79 -3.68 4.15
C HIS A 253 4.66 -2.44 4.03
N PRO A 254 5.43 -2.28 2.94
CA PRO A 254 6.08 -0.99 2.65
C PRO A 254 5.02 0.08 2.35
N CYS A 255 5.26 1.30 2.84
CA CYS A 255 4.58 2.50 2.35
C CYS A 255 5.16 2.83 0.97
N ILE A 256 4.33 2.97 -0.04
CA ILE A 256 4.79 3.25 -1.41
C ILE A 256 4.62 4.73 -1.71
N GLU A 257 5.69 5.39 -2.10
CA GLU A 257 5.69 6.80 -2.47
C GLU A 257 5.96 6.95 -3.98
N TYR A 258 4.97 7.46 -4.72
CA TYR A 258 5.08 7.77 -6.15
C TYR A 258 5.40 9.26 -6.31
N VAL A 259 6.61 9.58 -6.75
CA VAL A 259 7.12 10.96 -6.83
C VAL A 259 7.39 11.35 -8.27
N GLY A 260 7.00 12.57 -8.62
CA GLY A 260 7.30 13.14 -9.95
C GLY A 260 6.52 14.41 -10.26
N PRO A 261 6.94 15.18 -11.27
CA PRO A 261 6.27 16.42 -11.65
C PRO A 261 4.83 16.17 -12.13
N ALA A 262 4.04 17.22 -12.24
CA ALA A 262 2.72 17.13 -12.84
C ALA A 262 2.80 16.57 -14.27
N GLY A 263 1.91 15.63 -14.64
CA GLY A 263 1.91 15.00 -15.96
C GLY A 263 3.00 13.94 -16.18
N SER A 264 3.64 13.42 -15.13
CA SER A 264 4.62 12.33 -15.24
C SER A 264 4.02 10.91 -15.19
N GLY A 265 2.68 10.78 -15.09
CA GLY A 265 2.02 9.48 -15.03
C GLY A 265 2.02 8.80 -13.66
N LYS A 266 2.50 9.47 -12.59
CA LYS A 266 2.60 8.88 -11.24
C LYS A 266 1.26 8.41 -10.66
N SER A 267 0.19 9.21 -10.80
CA SER A 267 -1.14 8.84 -10.27
C SER A 267 -1.75 7.69 -11.06
N THR A 268 -1.54 7.65 -12.38
CA THR A 268 -1.97 6.53 -13.25
C THR A 268 -1.21 5.24 -12.93
N ALA A 269 0.09 5.34 -12.64
CA ALA A 269 0.89 4.19 -12.20
C ALA A 269 0.44 3.70 -10.83
N ALA A 270 0.15 4.60 -9.89
CA ALA A 270 -0.42 4.25 -8.60
C ALA A 270 -1.79 3.60 -8.75
N GLU A 271 -2.70 4.16 -9.56
CA GLU A 271 -4.01 3.59 -9.86
C GLU A 271 -3.89 2.15 -10.39
N HIS A 272 -2.97 1.92 -11.30
CA HIS A 272 -2.69 0.58 -11.84
C HIS A 272 -2.20 -0.38 -10.75
N ASP A 273 -1.16 -0.01 -9.99
CA ASP A 273 -0.55 -0.90 -8.99
C ASP A 273 -1.49 -1.23 -7.83
N LEU A 274 -2.34 -0.28 -7.43
CA LEU A 274 -3.36 -0.52 -6.41
C LEU A 274 -4.49 -1.36 -6.98
N GLY A 275 -4.84 -1.11 -8.24
CA GLY A 275 -5.90 -1.80 -8.96
C GLY A 275 -5.62 -3.29 -9.21
N LEU A 276 -4.37 -3.75 -9.14
CA LEU A 276 -4.03 -5.17 -9.21
C LEU A 276 -4.58 -5.98 -8.01
N VAL A 277 -4.88 -5.30 -6.90
CA VAL A 277 -5.39 -5.96 -5.69
C VAL A 277 -6.74 -5.38 -5.26
N ASP A 278 -6.87 -4.06 -5.13
CA ASP A 278 -8.08 -3.39 -4.63
C ASP A 278 -8.54 -2.27 -5.59
N PRO A 279 -9.08 -2.64 -6.77
CA PRO A 279 -9.46 -1.67 -7.78
C PRO A 279 -10.61 -0.78 -7.32
N PRO A 280 -10.65 0.49 -7.75
CA PRO A 280 -11.80 1.37 -7.56
C PRO A 280 -12.94 0.97 -8.51
N SER A 281 -14.20 1.21 -8.08
CA SER A 281 -15.38 1.00 -8.94
C SER A 281 -15.56 2.05 -10.04
N LYS A 282 -14.85 3.19 -9.90
CA LYS A 282 -14.85 4.30 -10.87
C LYS A 282 -13.43 4.67 -11.24
N LYS A 283 -13.24 5.35 -12.37
CA LYS A 283 -11.94 5.85 -12.81
C LYS A 283 -11.27 6.71 -11.72
N GLY A 284 -9.96 6.54 -11.56
CA GLY A 284 -9.11 7.27 -10.62
C GLY A 284 -8.85 6.53 -9.32
N LEU A 285 -7.95 7.07 -8.52
CA LEU A 285 -7.60 6.53 -7.21
C LEU A 285 -8.76 6.66 -6.22
N ARG A 286 -9.02 5.61 -5.44
CA ARG A 286 -9.90 5.67 -4.27
C ARG A 286 -9.11 6.21 -3.09
N THR A 287 -9.15 7.53 -2.90
CA THR A 287 -8.29 8.26 -1.95
C THR A 287 -8.95 8.48 -0.59
N CYS A 288 -8.13 8.68 0.43
CA CYS A 288 -8.55 9.18 1.74
C CYS A 288 -7.81 10.49 2.10
N GLY A 289 -8.33 11.19 3.11
CA GLY A 289 -7.66 12.36 3.67
C GLY A 289 -6.40 12.00 4.47
N LEU A 290 -5.60 13.01 4.80
CA LEU A 290 -4.34 12.88 5.54
C LEU A 290 -4.51 12.79 7.06
N LYS A 291 -5.67 13.16 7.60
CA LYS A 291 -5.89 13.13 9.05
C LYS A 291 -5.99 11.68 9.55
N THR A 292 -5.53 11.45 10.75
CA THR A 292 -5.59 10.12 11.39
C THR A 292 -6.99 9.52 11.37
N GLU A 293 -8.02 10.36 11.57
CA GLU A 293 -9.43 9.93 11.55
C GLU A 293 -9.88 9.50 10.15
N ASP A 294 -9.45 10.23 9.10
CA ASP A 294 -9.77 9.92 7.70
C ASP A 294 -9.10 8.60 7.28
N ILE A 295 -7.82 8.42 7.65
CA ILE A 295 -7.07 7.18 7.41
C ILE A 295 -7.74 6.00 8.13
N ALA A 296 -8.13 6.18 9.39
CA ALA A 296 -8.81 5.16 10.18
C ALA A 296 -10.18 4.78 9.59
N ALA A 297 -10.96 5.76 9.14
CA ALA A 297 -12.25 5.54 8.49
C ALA A 297 -12.07 4.78 7.16
N ALA A 298 -11.09 5.18 6.35
CA ALA A 298 -10.76 4.51 5.09
C ALA A 298 -10.27 3.07 5.32
N ALA A 299 -9.43 2.82 6.32
CA ALA A 299 -8.91 1.50 6.65
C ALA A 299 -10.00 0.47 7.03
N GLN A 300 -11.18 0.94 7.43
CA GLN A 300 -12.34 0.08 7.67
C GLN A 300 -13.09 -0.29 6.38
N GLN A 301 -12.85 0.41 5.26
CA GLN A 301 -13.58 0.27 4.00
C GLN A 301 -12.68 -0.16 2.83
N GLN A 302 -11.37 0.02 2.96
CA GLN A 302 -10.38 -0.20 1.90
C GLN A 302 -9.28 -1.10 2.40
N PHE A 303 -8.87 -2.04 1.58
CA PHE A 303 -7.71 -2.88 1.88
C PHE A 303 -6.41 -2.11 1.59
N VAL A 304 -6.32 -1.43 0.46
CA VAL A 304 -5.19 -0.57 0.12
C VAL A 304 -5.59 0.90 0.27
N LEU A 305 -4.81 1.66 1.05
CA LEU A 305 -5.04 3.08 1.27
C LEU A 305 -4.25 3.90 0.27
N ALA A 306 -4.91 4.82 -0.43
CA ALA A 306 -4.27 5.76 -1.33
C ALA A 306 -4.46 7.20 -0.83
N ILE A 307 -3.37 7.98 -0.83
CA ILE A 307 -3.37 9.40 -0.50
C ILE A 307 -2.74 10.13 -1.68
N ASP A 308 -3.55 10.90 -2.40
CA ASP A 308 -3.12 11.51 -3.66
C ASP A 308 -2.72 12.97 -3.48
N ASN A 309 -1.71 13.39 -4.27
CA ASN A 309 -1.26 14.77 -4.38
C ASN A 309 -0.85 15.43 -3.05
N VAL A 310 -0.06 14.72 -2.27
CA VAL A 310 0.41 15.18 -0.96
C VAL A 310 1.55 16.18 -1.13
N SER A 311 1.46 17.31 -0.44
CA SER A 311 2.51 18.34 -0.41
C SER A 311 3.38 18.25 0.85
N ARG A 312 2.83 17.73 1.96
CA ARG A 312 3.53 17.59 3.23
C ARG A 312 2.83 16.56 4.12
N ILE A 313 3.63 15.81 4.89
CA ILE A 313 3.17 14.89 5.95
C ILE A 313 3.67 15.42 7.28
N ASP A 314 2.78 15.67 8.23
CA ASP A 314 3.12 16.04 9.59
C ASP A 314 3.50 14.81 10.44
N LYS A 315 3.93 15.03 11.69
CA LYS A 315 4.37 13.95 12.56
C LYS A 315 3.23 12.97 12.91
N ALA A 316 2.03 13.47 13.20
CA ALA A 316 0.90 12.63 13.59
C ALA A 316 0.46 11.71 12.43
N THR A 317 0.37 12.27 11.23
CA THR A 317 0.10 11.50 10.01
C THR A 317 1.22 10.48 9.74
N SER A 318 2.50 10.88 9.88
CA SER A 318 3.64 9.98 9.72
C SER A 318 3.57 8.78 10.68
N ASP A 319 3.25 9.02 11.96
CA ASP A 319 3.09 7.97 12.97
C ASP A 319 1.92 7.04 12.62
N THR A 320 0.82 7.58 12.09
CA THR A 320 -0.34 6.79 11.63
C THR A 320 0.02 5.92 10.42
N LEU A 321 0.74 6.46 9.44
CA LEU A 321 1.22 5.68 8.28
C LEU A 321 2.20 4.58 8.69
N CYS A 322 3.05 4.84 9.69
CA CYS A 322 3.90 3.80 10.28
C CYS A 322 3.08 2.68 10.92
N MET A 323 1.97 3.00 11.60
CA MET A 323 1.05 1.98 12.14
C MET A 323 0.36 1.19 11.02
N CYS A 324 -0.06 1.84 9.95
CA CYS A 324 -0.61 1.13 8.79
C CYS A 324 0.39 0.14 8.18
N ALA A 325 1.66 0.55 8.06
CA ALA A 325 2.70 -0.27 7.46
C ALA A 325 3.10 -1.50 8.29
N THR A 326 3.16 -1.37 9.61
CA THR A 326 3.74 -2.41 10.50
C THR A 326 2.75 -3.02 11.50
N GLY A 327 1.51 -2.58 11.48
CA GLY A 327 0.51 -2.96 12.45
C GLY A 327 0.56 -2.09 13.71
N GLY A 328 -0.62 -1.78 14.23
CA GLY A 328 -0.78 -1.04 15.47
C GLY A 328 -2.26 -0.89 15.81
N THR A 329 -2.56 -0.59 17.06
CA THR A 329 -3.93 -0.35 17.50
C THR A 329 -4.14 1.14 17.74
N LEU A 330 -5.03 1.72 16.96
CA LEU A 330 -5.48 3.10 17.14
C LEU A 330 -6.71 3.10 18.03
N THR A 331 -6.64 3.77 19.17
CA THR A 331 -7.77 3.96 20.07
C THR A 331 -8.45 5.28 19.73
N MET A 332 -9.72 5.22 19.34
CA MET A 332 -10.54 6.38 18.98
C MET A 332 -11.75 6.46 19.91
N ARG A 333 -12.18 7.68 20.23
CA ARG A 333 -13.46 7.89 20.94
C ARG A 333 -14.61 7.59 20.00
N LYS A 334 -15.60 6.82 20.45
CA LYS A 334 -16.85 6.67 19.71
C LYS A 334 -17.62 8.00 19.74
N LEU A 335 -18.05 8.46 18.59
CA LEU A 335 -18.95 9.61 18.49
C LEU A 335 -20.24 9.31 19.27
N TYR A 336 -20.65 10.25 20.13
CA TYR A 336 -21.86 10.19 20.97
C TYR A 336 -21.83 9.26 22.20
N GLU A 337 -20.69 8.60 22.53
CA GLU A 337 -20.54 7.84 23.76
C GLU A 337 -19.39 8.42 24.59
N GLN A 338 -19.71 9.01 25.76
CA GLN A 338 -18.72 9.75 26.58
C GLN A 338 -17.62 8.88 27.21
N SER A 339 -17.81 7.57 27.30
CA SER A 339 -16.91 6.64 28.00
C SER A 339 -16.40 5.46 27.18
N GLU A 340 -16.91 5.22 25.95
CA GLU A 340 -16.44 4.10 25.16
C GLU A 340 -15.41 4.50 24.10
N THR A 341 -14.31 3.75 24.08
CA THR A 341 -13.29 3.82 23.06
C THR A 341 -13.40 2.62 22.12
N ALA A 342 -13.27 2.87 20.83
CA ALA A 342 -13.09 1.82 19.84
C ALA A 342 -11.60 1.63 19.57
N ALA A 343 -11.13 0.38 19.64
CA ALA A 343 -9.80 0.01 19.23
C ALA A 343 -9.86 -0.49 17.77
N LEU A 344 -9.11 0.15 16.88
CA LEU A 344 -9.00 -0.24 15.48
C LEU A 344 -7.59 -0.74 15.20
N HIS A 345 -7.46 -1.98 14.75
CA HIS A 345 -6.17 -2.51 14.30
C HIS A 345 -5.89 -2.01 12.88
N LEU A 346 -4.78 -1.24 12.76
CA LEU A 346 -4.31 -0.71 11.50
C LEU A 346 -3.16 -1.57 10.98
N LEU A 347 -3.43 -2.35 9.95
CA LEU A 347 -2.42 -3.03 9.12
C LEU A 347 -2.94 -2.99 7.69
N ARG A 348 -2.43 -2.04 6.90
CA ARG A 348 -2.91 -1.78 5.55
C ARG A 348 -1.76 -1.36 4.64
N PRO A 349 -1.67 -1.88 3.43
CA PRO A 349 -0.79 -1.30 2.41
C PRO A 349 -1.17 0.16 2.16
N VAL A 350 -0.17 1.04 2.10
CA VAL A 350 -0.35 2.48 1.88
C VAL A 350 0.40 2.92 0.62
N ALA A 351 -0.24 3.78 -0.16
CA ALA A 351 0.36 4.46 -1.30
C ALA A 351 0.13 5.97 -1.20
N VAL A 352 1.18 6.74 -1.45
CA VAL A 352 1.17 8.21 -1.44
C VAL A 352 1.66 8.71 -2.78
N THR A 353 0.98 9.68 -3.40
CA THR A 353 1.52 10.37 -4.57
C THR A 353 1.92 11.80 -4.20
N ALA A 354 3.02 12.27 -4.74
CA ALA A 354 3.56 13.59 -4.45
C ALA A 354 4.36 14.17 -5.64
N VAL A 355 4.53 15.47 -5.68
CA VAL A 355 5.44 16.12 -6.64
C VAL A 355 6.89 15.98 -6.19
N SER A 356 7.12 16.15 -4.90
CA SER A 356 8.42 16.00 -4.23
C SER A 356 8.31 14.99 -3.10
N PRO A 357 9.41 14.39 -2.63
CA PRO A 357 9.41 13.47 -1.51
C PRO A 357 8.72 14.04 -0.26
N VAL A 358 7.76 13.33 0.31
CA VAL A 358 7.01 13.73 1.50
C VAL A 358 7.15 12.74 2.67
N CYS A 359 7.51 11.47 2.38
CA CYS A 359 7.82 10.46 3.39
C CYS A 359 9.26 10.63 3.90
N ILE A 360 9.55 11.79 4.49
CA ILE A 360 10.91 12.20 4.92
C ILE A 360 11.18 12.02 6.41
N GLN A 361 10.14 11.79 7.22
CA GLN A 361 10.34 11.50 8.65
C GLN A 361 11.14 10.19 8.80
N PRO A 362 12.20 10.15 9.64
CA PRO A 362 13.14 9.02 9.68
C PRO A 362 12.49 7.66 9.89
N ASP A 363 11.46 7.59 10.74
CA ASP A 363 10.77 6.33 11.02
C ASP A 363 9.92 5.86 9.84
N LEU A 364 9.20 6.76 9.18
CA LEU A 364 8.42 6.46 7.99
C LEU A 364 9.33 6.16 6.79
N GLN A 365 10.43 6.92 6.63
CA GLN A 365 11.38 6.72 5.54
C GLN A 365 11.96 5.29 5.53
N THR A 366 12.26 4.72 6.71
CA THR A 366 12.76 3.33 6.80
C THR A 366 11.73 2.28 6.37
N ARG A 367 10.45 2.65 6.29
CA ARG A 367 9.32 1.81 5.85
C ARG A 367 8.84 2.15 4.46
N THR A 368 9.46 3.12 3.77
CA THR A 368 9.01 3.62 2.47
C THR A 368 9.87 3.05 1.34
N LEU A 369 9.20 2.69 0.24
CA LEU A 369 9.82 2.52 -1.07
C LEU A 369 9.34 3.65 -1.97
N ARG A 370 10.27 4.31 -2.68
CA ARG A 370 9.96 5.44 -3.55
C ARG A 370 10.11 5.06 -5.00
N PHE A 371 9.06 5.28 -5.78
CA PHE A 371 9.08 5.16 -7.23
C PHE A 371 9.08 6.55 -7.85
N GLU A 372 10.07 6.83 -8.68
CA GLU A 372 10.27 8.14 -9.28
C GLU A 372 9.87 8.12 -10.74
N PHE A 373 9.13 9.16 -11.11
CA PHE A 373 8.58 9.36 -12.44
C PHE A 373 9.10 10.66 -13.02
N SER A 374 9.59 10.62 -14.25
CA SER A 374 9.97 11.79 -15.04
C SER A 374 8.97 12.02 -16.17
N ARG A 375 8.88 13.23 -16.69
CA ARG A 375 8.12 13.44 -17.93
C ARG A 375 8.79 12.70 -19.07
N SER A 376 7.99 11.98 -19.87
CA SER A 376 8.52 11.38 -21.10
C SER A 376 9.04 12.48 -22.04
N GLN A 377 10.25 12.29 -22.54
CA GLN A 377 10.86 13.16 -23.55
C GLN A 377 10.53 12.69 -24.98
N SER A 378 9.97 11.49 -25.14
CA SER A 378 9.53 10.97 -26.43
C SER A 378 8.15 11.55 -26.78
N GLY A 379 7.96 11.96 -28.04
CA GLY A 379 6.68 12.47 -28.53
C GLY A 379 5.52 11.46 -28.55
N ASP A 380 5.78 10.21 -28.23
CA ASP A 380 4.84 9.10 -28.24
C ASP A 380 4.30 8.77 -26.85
N VAL A 381 3.67 9.75 -26.20
CA VAL A 381 3.00 9.52 -24.92
C VAL A 381 1.56 9.06 -25.16
N LEU A 382 1.20 7.90 -24.59
CA LEU A 382 -0.18 7.43 -24.60
C LEU A 382 -1.04 8.41 -23.78
N SER A 383 -2.23 8.72 -24.29
CA SER A 383 -3.23 9.42 -23.49
C SER A 383 -3.64 8.56 -22.28
N GLU A 384 -4.19 9.18 -21.27
CA GLU A 384 -4.63 8.48 -20.06
C GLU A 384 -5.68 7.41 -20.35
N ASP A 385 -6.59 7.66 -21.29
CA ASP A 385 -7.62 6.69 -21.70
C ASP A 385 -7.04 5.54 -22.54
N GLU A 386 -6.06 5.79 -23.42
CA GLU A 386 -5.34 4.74 -24.13
C GLU A 386 -4.56 3.84 -23.18
N LEU A 387 -3.88 4.44 -22.19
CA LEU A 387 -3.13 3.70 -21.19
C LEU A 387 -4.06 2.83 -20.33
N ARG A 388 -5.21 3.35 -19.91
CA ARG A 388 -6.22 2.57 -19.17
C ARG A 388 -6.79 1.43 -20.00
N THR A 389 -7.09 1.68 -21.28
CA THR A 389 -7.59 0.63 -22.18
C THR A 389 -6.56 -0.47 -22.35
N LEU A 390 -5.29 -0.10 -22.58
CA LEU A 390 -4.20 -1.06 -22.70
C LEU A 390 -3.99 -1.89 -21.43
N THR A 391 -4.00 -1.24 -20.26
CA THR A 391 -3.85 -1.94 -18.97
C THR A 391 -5.03 -2.84 -18.69
N ALA A 392 -6.27 -2.40 -18.94
CA ALA A 392 -7.47 -3.21 -18.74
C ALA A 392 -7.47 -4.47 -19.63
N ASN A 393 -7.07 -4.36 -20.89
CA ASN A 393 -6.98 -5.51 -21.81
C ASN A 393 -5.92 -6.53 -21.39
N ARG A 394 -4.81 -6.08 -20.78
CA ARG A 394 -3.72 -6.95 -20.32
C ARG A 394 -3.96 -7.50 -18.92
N LEU A 395 -4.87 -6.91 -18.14
CA LEU A 395 -5.06 -7.23 -16.73
C LEU A 395 -5.37 -8.71 -16.46
N PRO A 396 -6.26 -9.42 -17.20
CA PRO A 396 -6.53 -10.84 -16.93
C PRO A 396 -5.30 -11.73 -17.04
N ALA A 397 -4.45 -11.51 -18.05
CA ALA A 397 -3.22 -12.26 -18.26
C ALA A 397 -2.14 -11.89 -17.20
N LEU A 398 -2.04 -10.60 -16.88
CA LEU A 398 -1.13 -10.12 -15.82
C LEU A 398 -1.49 -10.70 -14.46
N LEU A 399 -2.77 -10.73 -14.09
CA LEU A 399 -3.23 -11.35 -12.83
C LEU A 399 -2.92 -12.85 -12.80
N GLY A 400 -3.12 -13.57 -13.92
CA GLY A 400 -2.77 -14.99 -14.02
C GLY A 400 -1.28 -15.24 -13.76
N ALA A 401 -0.40 -14.48 -14.39
CA ALA A 401 1.04 -14.56 -14.19
C ALA A 401 1.44 -14.16 -12.75
N LEU A 402 0.83 -13.10 -12.21
CA LEU A 402 1.10 -12.61 -10.85
C LEU A 402 0.69 -13.64 -9.78
N TYR A 403 -0.48 -14.28 -9.92
CA TYR A 403 -0.95 -15.29 -8.97
C TYR A 403 -0.14 -16.59 -9.07
N TYR A 404 0.25 -16.99 -10.28
CA TYR A 404 1.17 -18.11 -10.48
C TYR A 404 2.53 -17.84 -9.82
N LEU A 405 3.08 -16.63 -10.01
CA LEU A 405 4.31 -16.19 -9.37
C LEU A 405 4.18 -16.14 -7.83
N LYS A 406 3.00 -15.74 -7.30
CA LYS A 406 2.72 -15.79 -5.87
C LYS A 406 2.75 -17.22 -5.32
N ALA A 407 2.16 -18.18 -6.01
CA ALA A 407 2.19 -19.59 -5.62
C ALA A 407 3.65 -20.12 -5.53
N ALA A 408 4.46 -19.80 -6.54
CA ALA A 408 5.88 -20.13 -6.57
C ALA A 408 6.66 -19.45 -5.42
N THR A 409 6.35 -18.18 -5.15
CA THR A 409 6.92 -17.42 -4.04
C THR A 409 6.60 -18.07 -2.69
N LEU A 410 5.32 -18.45 -2.45
CA LEU A 410 4.90 -19.13 -1.22
C LEU A 410 5.63 -20.47 -1.03
N ARG A 411 5.87 -21.22 -2.12
CA ARG A 411 6.62 -22.50 -2.09
C ARG A 411 8.08 -22.29 -1.69
N THR A 412 8.71 -21.20 -2.14
CA THR A 412 10.15 -20.90 -1.92
C THR A 412 10.39 -20.18 -0.59
N LEU A 413 9.40 -19.48 -0.07
CA LEU A 413 9.49 -18.63 1.12
C LEU A 413 10.07 -19.34 2.37
N PRO A 414 9.68 -20.58 2.72
CA PRO A 414 10.25 -21.29 3.88
C PRO A 414 11.76 -21.45 3.79
N GLN A 415 12.29 -21.79 2.60
CA GLN A 415 13.73 -21.92 2.36
C GLN A 415 14.45 -20.58 2.51
N VAL A 416 13.86 -19.51 2.00
CA VAL A 416 14.43 -18.16 2.08
C VAL A 416 14.46 -17.66 3.54
N ARG A 417 13.42 -17.91 4.31
CA ARG A 417 13.37 -17.56 5.75
C ARG A 417 14.48 -18.20 6.57
N GLN A 418 14.88 -19.43 6.23
CA GLN A 418 15.94 -20.16 6.92
C GLN A 418 17.35 -19.58 6.69
N ARG A 419 17.58 -18.80 5.62
CA ARG A 419 18.89 -18.22 5.30
C ARG A 419 19.38 -17.21 6.35
N GLY A 420 18.50 -16.49 7.03
CA GLY A 420 18.86 -15.44 7.98
C GLY A 420 19.52 -14.22 7.32
N GLY A 421 20.14 -13.36 8.14
CA GLY A 421 20.91 -12.21 7.64
C GLY A 421 20.07 -10.99 7.24
N TRP A 422 18.82 -10.95 7.59
CA TRP A 422 17.89 -9.85 7.29
C TRP A 422 18.27 -8.60 8.10
N ARG A 423 18.45 -7.48 7.42
CA ARG A 423 18.94 -6.23 8.03
C ARG A 423 17.94 -5.08 7.94
N HIS A 424 16.97 -5.16 7.06
CA HIS A 424 15.99 -4.09 6.87
C HIS A 424 14.82 -4.24 7.83
N ARG A 425 14.08 -3.13 8.03
CA ARG A 425 12.95 -3.10 8.95
C ARG A 425 11.74 -3.90 8.47
N LEU A 426 11.55 -3.99 7.15
CA LEU A 426 10.45 -4.72 6.51
C LEU A 426 10.92 -6.12 6.06
N ILE A 427 11.27 -6.96 7.04
CA ILE A 427 11.85 -8.29 6.80
C ILE A 427 10.92 -9.16 5.93
N THR A 428 9.62 -9.12 6.17
CA THR A 428 8.64 -9.92 5.42
C THR A 428 8.58 -9.55 3.95
N PHE A 429 8.64 -8.26 3.63
CA PHE A 429 8.74 -7.77 2.25
C PHE A 429 10.04 -8.22 1.57
N ASP A 430 11.18 -8.06 2.25
CA ASP A 430 12.48 -8.50 1.74
C ASP A 430 12.49 -10.02 1.47
N GLN A 431 11.88 -10.81 2.36
CA GLN A 431 11.74 -12.27 2.21
C GLN A 431 10.83 -12.63 1.03
N THR A 432 9.72 -11.92 0.85
CA THR A 432 8.79 -12.14 -0.27
C THR A 432 9.48 -11.85 -1.61
N GLY A 433 10.17 -10.71 -1.73
CA GLY A 433 10.89 -10.36 -2.95
C GLY A 433 12.07 -11.29 -3.25
N GLU A 434 12.81 -11.68 -2.23
CA GLU A 434 13.90 -12.64 -2.37
C GLU A 434 13.40 -14.04 -2.76
N ALA A 435 12.24 -14.48 -2.21
CA ALA A 435 11.60 -15.73 -2.60
C ALA A 435 11.08 -15.70 -4.03
N MET A 436 10.52 -14.57 -4.47
CA MET A 436 10.09 -14.33 -5.84
C MET A 436 11.26 -14.50 -6.83
N LEU A 437 12.37 -13.79 -6.59
CA LEU A 437 13.53 -13.85 -7.48
C LEU A 437 14.24 -15.21 -7.42
N THR A 438 14.33 -15.82 -6.22
CA THR A 438 14.90 -17.19 -6.09
C THR A 438 14.05 -18.20 -6.85
N ALA A 439 12.71 -18.13 -6.76
CA ALA A 439 11.81 -19.00 -7.53
C ALA A 439 11.97 -18.84 -9.05
N ALA A 440 12.34 -17.65 -9.50
CA ALA A 440 12.62 -17.35 -10.90
C ALA A 440 14.08 -17.60 -11.32
N GLY A 441 14.90 -18.25 -10.46
CA GLY A 441 16.27 -18.64 -10.77
C GLY A 441 17.35 -17.57 -10.58
N TYR A 442 17.03 -16.43 -9.93
CA TYR A 442 18.03 -15.43 -9.59
C TYR A 442 18.90 -15.88 -8.40
N PRO A 443 20.15 -15.42 -8.33
CA PRO A 443 21.05 -15.77 -7.23
C PRO A 443 20.54 -15.16 -5.90
N PRO A 444 20.87 -15.81 -4.76
CA PRO A 444 20.56 -15.27 -3.44
C PRO A 444 21.14 -13.87 -3.25
N GLY A 445 20.36 -12.97 -2.65
CA GLY A 445 20.73 -11.57 -2.43
C GLY A 445 20.38 -10.63 -3.59
N ALA A 446 19.89 -11.13 -4.72
CA ALA A 446 19.57 -10.30 -5.87
C ALA A 446 18.50 -9.24 -5.55
N PHE A 447 17.43 -9.62 -4.84
CA PHE A 447 16.40 -8.67 -4.44
C PHE A 447 16.90 -7.66 -3.41
N LEU A 448 17.67 -8.11 -2.44
CA LEU A 448 18.27 -7.24 -1.43
C LEU A 448 19.21 -6.20 -2.04
N GLY A 449 19.95 -6.56 -3.11
CA GLY A 449 20.75 -5.61 -3.89
C GLY A 449 19.89 -4.49 -4.51
N ILE A 450 18.75 -4.84 -5.12
CA ILE A 450 17.82 -3.87 -5.74
C ILE A 450 17.23 -2.95 -4.67
N VAL A 451 16.73 -3.50 -3.55
CA VAL A 451 16.19 -2.71 -2.43
C VAL A 451 17.26 -1.81 -1.83
N GLY A 452 18.48 -2.32 -1.67
CA GLY A 452 19.64 -1.58 -1.17
C GLY A 452 19.95 -0.36 -2.04
N ALA A 453 20.08 -0.56 -3.35
CA ALA A 453 20.32 0.51 -4.33
C ALA A 453 19.22 1.59 -4.31
N MET A 454 17.94 1.18 -4.24
CA MET A 454 16.84 2.13 -4.11
C MET A 454 16.95 2.96 -2.82
N ARG A 455 17.18 2.30 -1.67
CA ARG A 455 17.29 2.99 -0.37
C ARG A 455 18.47 3.95 -0.33
N GLU A 456 19.59 3.56 -0.91
CA GLU A 456 20.76 4.43 -1.06
C GLU A 456 20.46 5.65 -1.92
N SER A 457 19.79 5.46 -3.07
CA SER A 457 19.33 6.57 -3.91
C SER A 457 18.37 7.51 -3.17
N MET A 458 17.39 6.95 -2.41
CA MET A 458 16.49 7.74 -1.57
C MET A 458 17.25 8.55 -0.51
N ALA A 459 18.25 7.95 0.14
CA ALA A 459 19.07 8.60 1.15
C ALA A 459 19.89 9.74 0.55
N ARG A 460 20.56 9.51 -0.58
CA ARG A 460 21.33 10.54 -1.30
C ARG A 460 20.46 11.74 -1.67
N ARG A 461 19.25 11.53 -2.19
CA ARG A 461 18.32 12.61 -2.57
C ARG A 461 17.69 13.32 -1.36
N SER A 462 17.41 12.61 -0.29
CA SER A 462 16.98 13.25 0.96
C SER A 462 18.09 14.10 1.56
N ALA A 463 19.34 13.65 1.41
CA ALA A 463 20.52 14.40 1.80
C ALA A 463 20.71 15.71 1.01
N SER A 464 20.46 15.70 -0.30
CA SER A 464 20.57 16.90 -1.14
C SER A 464 19.56 17.99 -0.75
N GLY A 465 18.47 17.65 -0.05
CA GLY A 465 17.50 18.60 0.52
C GLY A 465 17.78 18.99 1.98
N ASP A 466 18.63 18.26 2.71
CA ASP A 466 18.97 18.57 4.11
C ASP A 466 20.22 19.45 4.18
N VAL A 467 20.00 20.74 4.37
CA VAL A 467 21.08 21.74 4.44
C VAL A 467 22.12 21.42 5.54
N PHE A 468 21.70 20.88 6.68
CA PHE A 468 22.62 20.48 7.74
C PHE A 468 23.52 19.33 7.28
N LEU A 469 22.94 18.30 6.69
CA LEU A 469 23.65 17.12 6.20
C LEU A 469 24.66 17.49 5.10
N LEU A 470 24.26 18.32 4.12
CA LEU A 470 25.17 18.84 3.10
C LEU A 470 26.37 19.59 3.71
N LYS A 471 26.13 20.38 4.76
CA LYS A 471 27.21 21.09 5.46
C LYS A 471 28.09 20.13 6.25
N VAL A 472 27.56 19.03 6.79
CA VAL A 472 28.36 17.96 7.43
C VAL A 472 29.24 17.27 6.38
N CYS A 473 28.69 16.87 5.24
CA CYS A 473 29.46 16.27 4.14
C CYS A 473 30.56 17.21 3.63
N ALA A 474 30.26 18.48 3.44
CA ALA A 474 31.27 19.49 3.07
C ALA A 474 32.34 19.70 4.15
N ALA A 475 31.99 19.54 5.43
CA ALA A 475 32.95 19.57 6.53
C ALA A 475 33.85 18.32 6.50
N LEU A 476 33.32 17.12 6.23
CA LEU A 476 34.10 15.89 6.08
C LEU A 476 35.03 15.96 4.87
N LYS A 477 34.61 16.51 3.73
CA LYS A 477 35.47 16.78 2.57
C LYS A 477 36.67 17.68 2.93
N LYS A 478 36.45 18.71 3.74
CA LYS A 478 37.56 19.55 4.25
C LYS A 478 38.52 18.74 5.14
N VAL A 479 38.01 17.74 5.85
CA VAL A 479 38.82 16.84 6.71
C VAL A 479 39.69 15.92 5.87
N GLU A 480 39.31 15.53 4.65
CA GLU A 480 40.12 14.73 3.72
C GLU A 480 41.47 15.39 3.39
N SER A 481 41.51 16.72 3.35
CA SER A 481 42.73 17.48 3.10
C SER A 481 43.65 17.61 4.32
N TRP A 482 43.28 17.07 5.48
CA TRP A 482 44.10 17.14 6.67
C TRP A 482 45.25 16.12 6.63
N PRO A 483 46.36 16.42 7.30
CA PRO A 483 47.42 15.41 7.46
C PRO A 483 46.90 14.14 8.09
N THR A 484 47.19 13.02 7.45
CA THR A 484 46.82 11.68 7.94
C THR A 484 47.85 11.17 8.95
N ASP A 485 47.39 10.60 10.03
CA ASP A 485 48.20 9.86 10.99
C ASP A 485 48.47 8.45 10.47
N ASP A 486 49.65 7.88 10.76
CA ASP A 486 50.04 6.50 10.35
C ASP A 486 49.16 5.43 11.01
N ALA A 487 48.57 5.74 12.17
CA ALA A 487 47.70 4.83 12.92
C ALA A 487 46.70 5.62 13.78
N GLU A 488 45.63 4.93 14.23
CA GLU A 488 44.64 5.49 15.13
C GLU A 488 45.28 5.90 16.48
N PRO A 489 45.29 7.19 16.84
CA PRO A 489 45.85 7.62 18.12
C PRO A 489 44.96 7.15 19.27
N SER A 490 45.56 6.82 20.41
CA SER A 490 44.80 6.59 21.62
C SER A 490 44.00 7.86 22.01
N MET A 491 42.86 7.73 22.68
CA MET A 491 42.08 8.86 23.13
C MET A 491 42.86 9.83 24.01
N GLY A 492 43.79 9.32 24.83
CA GLY A 492 44.67 10.17 25.63
C GLY A 492 45.65 11.00 24.82
N GLN A 493 46.19 10.46 23.72
CA GLN A 493 47.06 11.17 22.78
C GLN A 493 46.25 12.24 22.01
N LEU A 494 45.05 11.85 21.53
CA LEU A 494 44.16 12.78 20.81
C LEU A 494 43.81 14.01 21.65
N MET A 495 43.47 13.82 22.91
CA MET A 495 43.07 14.88 23.81
C MET A 495 44.20 15.82 24.21
N LYS A 496 45.44 15.43 24.08
CA LYS A 496 46.63 16.28 24.34
C LYS A 496 47.02 17.15 23.16
N ARG A 497 46.44 16.91 21.96
CA ARG A 497 46.74 17.72 20.77
C ARG A 497 46.15 19.11 20.91
N PRO A 498 46.81 20.16 20.38
CA PRO A 498 46.29 21.52 20.31
C PRO A 498 44.93 21.55 19.60
N ARG A 499 44.77 20.73 18.55
CA ARG A 499 43.52 20.48 17.84
C ARG A 499 43.16 19.01 18.08
N PRO A 500 42.18 18.72 18.95
CA PRO A 500 41.85 17.33 19.29
C PRO A 500 41.04 16.66 18.17
N ALA A 501 41.72 16.41 17.06
CA ALA A 501 41.24 15.68 15.88
C ALA A 501 42.38 14.88 15.26
N ALA A 502 42.05 13.77 14.63
CA ALA A 502 42.95 12.90 13.89
C ALA A 502 42.25 12.34 12.66
N VAL A 503 42.99 12.12 11.59
CA VAL A 503 42.57 11.42 10.38
C VAL A 503 43.56 10.32 10.11
N PHE A 504 43.10 9.14 9.81
CA PHE A 504 43.94 7.98 9.46
C PHE A 504 43.19 7.06 8.49
N SER A 505 43.93 6.20 7.79
CA SER A 505 43.33 5.25 6.85
C SER A 505 43.16 3.89 7.49
N LYS A 506 42.03 3.24 7.29
CA LYS A 506 41.75 1.88 7.75
C LYS A 506 40.89 1.13 6.72
N ASP A 507 41.34 -0.03 6.28
CA ASP A 507 40.58 -0.90 5.35
C ASP A 507 40.05 -0.18 4.10
N ASN A 508 40.85 0.70 3.47
CA ASN A 508 40.52 1.57 2.35
C ASN A 508 39.43 2.62 2.65
N ALA A 509 39.15 2.88 3.90
CA ALA A 509 38.29 3.97 4.33
C ALA A 509 39.09 5.05 5.07
N LEU A 510 38.70 6.30 4.94
CA LEU A 510 39.17 7.39 5.78
C LEU A 510 38.40 7.38 7.10
N VAL A 511 39.14 7.51 8.19
CA VAL A 511 38.55 7.61 9.53
C VAL A 511 38.93 8.95 10.13
N ALA A 512 37.95 9.74 10.51
CA ALA A 512 38.16 10.98 11.26
C ALA A 512 37.62 10.85 12.67
N VAL A 513 38.47 11.16 13.65
CA VAL A 513 38.11 11.19 15.07
C VAL A 513 38.32 12.61 15.59
N MET A 514 37.25 13.24 16.12
CA MET A 514 37.35 14.64 16.53
C MET A 514 36.36 14.98 17.67
N ARG A 515 36.63 16.05 18.41
CA ARG A 515 35.64 16.62 19.34
C ARG A 515 34.47 17.25 18.61
N PRO A 516 33.26 17.27 19.21
CA PRO A 516 32.11 18.00 18.67
C PRO A 516 32.41 19.47 18.33
N SER A 517 33.22 20.16 19.16
CA SER A 517 33.66 21.54 18.93
C SER A 517 34.43 21.72 17.63
N ILE A 518 35.24 20.73 17.22
CA ILE A 518 36.01 20.78 15.96
C ILE A 518 35.04 20.69 14.78
N LEU A 519 34.15 19.70 14.76
CA LEU A 519 33.13 19.59 13.70
C LEU A 519 32.27 20.85 13.65
N ARG A 520 31.87 21.37 14.84
CA ARG A 520 31.09 22.61 14.94
C ARG A 520 31.81 23.81 14.31
N GLY A 521 33.15 23.90 14.45
CA GLY A 521 33.97 24.93 13.84
C GLY A 521 34.15 24.79 12.32
N LEU A 522 33.93 23.59 11.77
CA LEU A 522 33.99 23.35 10.32
C LEU A 522 32.66 23.69 9.63
N LEU A 523 31.55 23.67 10.37
CA LEU A 523 30.24 24.10 9.88
C LEU A 523 30.16 25.63 9.80
N PRO A 524 29.38 26.18 8.87
CA PRO A 524 29.15 27.63 8.83
C PRO A 524 28.51 28.12 10.13
N PRO A 525 28.68 29.40 10.49
CA PRO A 525 27.99 29.95 11.66
C PRO A 525 26.46 29.84 11.46
N PRO A 526 25.70 29.55 12.51
CA PRO A 526 24.25 29.58 12.44
C PRO A 526 23.82 31.03 12.15
N ASP A 527 22.76 31.19 11.35
CA ASP A 527 22.17 32.50 11.16
C ASP A 527 21.65 33.00 12.51
N ALA A 528 22.18 34.15 12.94
CA ALA A 528 21.86 34.75 14.24
C ALA A 528 20.39 35.20 14.34
N TRP A 529 19.76 35.49 13.20
CA TRP A 529 18.42 36.05 13.09
C TRP A 529 17.37 34.96 12.77
N ASP A 530 17.81 33.78 12.29
CA ASP A 530 16.92 32.65 12.01
C ASP A 530 16.85 31.70 13.22
N ARG A 531 15.69 31.66 13.88
CA ARG A 531 15.43 30.72 14.99
C ARG A 531 15.40 29.27 14.53
N ASP A 532 15.05 29.05 13.27
CA ASP A 532 14.92 27.73 12.64
C ASP A 532 16.15 27.37 11.80
N SER A 533 17.29 28.06 12.02
CA SER A 533 18.55 27.78 11.32
C SER A 533 18.87 26.28 11.37
N PRO A 534 19.09 25.62 10.21
CA PRO A 534 19.42 24.21 10.15
C PRO A 534 20.78 23.88 10.82
N ILE A 535 21.63 24.91 11.06
CA ILE A 535 22.93 24.74 11.67
C ILE A 535 22.81 24.85 13.21
N PRO A 536 23.16 23.78 13.96
CA PRO A 536 23.03 23.76 15.40
C PRO A 536 23.88 24.84 16.10
N LYS A 537 23.30 25.54 17.08
CA LYS A 537 23.97 26.63 17.83
C LYS A 537 24.89 26.13 18.95
N THR A 538 24.66 24.91 19.46
CA THR A 538 25.42 24.31 20.56
C THR A 538 25.93 22.92 20.20
N GLU A 539 26.97 22.43 20.92
CA GLU A 539 27.47 21.06 20.73
C GLU A 539 26.41 20.00 21.04
N ARG A 540 25.56 20.21 22.04
CA ARG A 540 24.45 19.29 22.36
C ARG A 540 23.45 19.22 21.21
N ALA A 541 23.04 20.36 20.68
CA ALA A 541 22.15 20.42 19.51
C ALA A 541 22.80 19.81 18.27
N LEU A 542 24.13 19.91 18.12
CA LEU A 542 24.88 19.26 17.04
C LEU A 542 24.79 17.74 17.15
N LEU A 543 24.99 17.17 18.36
CA LEU A 543 24.88 15.73 18.59
C LEU A 543 23.46 15.24 18.29
N ASP A 544 22.44 15.96 18.75
CA ASP A 544 21.04 15.63 18.50
C ASP A 544 20.70 15.71 17.00
N ALA A 545 21.25 16.69 16.28
CA ALA A 545 21.10 16.82 14.83
C ALA A 545 21.81 15.67 14.08
N LEU A 546 23.03 15.28 14.50
CA LEU A 546 23.76 14.14 13.92
C LEU A 546 23.01 12.82 14.13
N ARG A 547 22.46 12.60 15.34
CA ARG A 547 21.65 11.39 15.62
C ARG A 547 20.41 11.33 14.72
N ARG A 548 19.77 12.48 14.44
CA ARG A 548 18.62 12.56 13.55
C ARG A 548 18.96 12.19 12.11
N VAL A 549 20.15 12.60 11.60
CA VAL A 549 20.58 12.30 10.24
C VAL A 549 21.40 11.01 10.13
N LEU A 550 21.62 10.29 11.22
CA LEU A 550 22.39 9.05 11.26
C LEU A 550 21.94 8.00 10.23
N PRO A 551 20.63 7.69 10.08
CA PRO A 551 20.20 6.73 9.07
C PRO A 551 20.60 7.13 7.65
N THR A 552 20.53 8.43 7.36
CA THR A 552 20.90 8.99 6.04
C THR A 552 22.40 8.92 5.81
N LEU A 553 23.21 9.28 6.82
CA LEU A 553 24.68 9.13 6.76
C LEU A 553 25.08 7.68 6.49
N GLN A 554 24.50 6.71 7.22
CA GLN A 554 24.79 5.28 7.04
C GLN A 554 24.41 4.78 5.65
N ALA A 555 23.26 5.22 5.12
CA ALA A 555 22.82 4.87 3.76
C ALA A 555 23.72 5.47 2.67
N MET A 556 24.43 6.56 2.98
CA MET A 556 25.45 7.17 2.12
C MET A 556 26.84 6.54 2.27
N GLY A 557 26.99 5.49 3.03
CA GLY A 557 28.29 4.84 3.30
C GLY A 557 29.12 5.54 4.39
N ILE A 558 28.61 6.59 5.04
CA ILE A 558 29.29 7.32 6.10
C ILE A 558 28.90 6.72 7.45
N LEU A 559 29.80 5.97 8.07
CA LEU A 559 29.61 5.43 9.41
C LEU A 559 29.92 6.51 10.45
N TYR A 560 28.95 6.77 11.33
CA TYR A 560 29.10 7.72 12.44
C TYR A 560 28.90 7.01 13.77
N ARG A 561 29.79 7.30 14.73
CA ARG A 561 29.71 6.79 16.12
C ARG A 561 30.10 7.86 17.11
N GLU A 562 29.45 7.87 18.25
CA GLU A 562 29.84 8.64 19.43
C GLU A 562 30.65 7.75 20.37
N CYS A 563 31.89 8.15 20.66
CA CYS A 563 32.79 7.42 21.54
C CYS A 563 32.92 8.19 22.87
N PRO A 564 32.49 7.63 24.00
CA PRO A 564 32.66 8.30 25.30
C PRO A 564 34.12 8.34 25.73
N TYR A 565 34.56 9.46 26.27
CA TYR A 565 35.87 9.63 26.90
C TYR A 565 35.72 10.43 28.21
N GLY A 566 35.62 9.76 29.34
CA GLY A 566 35.27 10.37 30.62
C GLY A 566 33.91 11.08 30.55
N THR A 567 33.85 12.35 30.91
CA THR A 567 32.66 13.19 30.80
C THR A 567 32.48 13.82 29.40
N ARG A 568 33.33 13.51 28.45
CA ARG A 568 33.36 14.11 27.11
C ARG A 568 33.00 13.09 26.06
N GLN A 569 32.52 13.57 24.92
CA GLN A 569 32.24 12.75 23.75
C GLN A 569 33.23 13.08 22.64
N VAL A 570 33.53 12.08 21.82
CA VAL A 570 34.35 12.16 20.63
C VAL A 570 33.55 11.58 19.48
N LEU A 571 33.54 12.26 18.34
CA LEU A 571 32.87 11.82 17.15
C LEU A 571 33.84 11.01 16.31
N ARG A 572 33.42 9.88 15.80
CA ARG A 572 34.14 9.06 14.84
C ARG A 572 33.32 8.94 13.58
N PHE A 573 33.90 9.36 12.46
CA PHE A 573 33.34 9.19 11.11
C PHE A 573 34.26 8.26 10.34
N GLU A 574 33.68 7.39 9.53
CA GLU A 574 34.39 6.47 8.65
C GLU A 574 33.69 6.47 7.30
N TRP A 575 34.40 6.79 6.21
CA TRP A 575 33.82 6.85 4.86
C TRP A 575 34.90 6.58 3.81
N ARG A 576 34.47 6.30 2.56
CA ARG A 576 35.35 6.29 1.40
C ARG A 576 35.28 7.65 0.70
N PRO A 577 36.40 8.21 0.20
CA PRO A 577 36.40 9.50 -0.50
C PRO A 577 35.40 9.59 -1.66
N VAL A 578 35.22 8.49 -2.41
CA VAL A 578 34.24 8.39 -3.50
C VAL A 578 32.80 8.62 -3.04
N ASP A 579 32.46 8.28 -1.79
CA ASP A 579 31.12 8.42 -1.25
C ASP A 579 30.69 9.90 -1.09
N LEU A 580 31.64 10.83 -1.04
CA LEU A 580 31.42 12.28 -0.91
C LEU A 580 31.45 13.03 -2.26
N ASP A 581 32.11 12.48 -3.28
CA ASP A 581 32.27 13.14 -4.59
C ASP A 581 30.97 13.20 -5.39
N ASP A 582 30.12 12.21 -5.24
CA ASP A 582 28.81 12.15 -5.88
C ASP A 582 27.79 13.20 -5.33
N MET A 583 28.17 13.97 -4.29
CA MET A 583 27.31 14.96 -3.65
C MET A 583 27.47 16.38 -4.22
N ASP A 584 28.53 16.65 -4.98
CA ASP A 584 28.76 17.96 -5.60
C ASP A 584 27.98 18.13 -6.91
N GLY A 585 26.84 17.47 -7.09
CA GLY A 585 25.94 17.58 -8.23
C GLY A 585 25.54 19.02 -8.56
N THR A 586 26.51 19.78 -9.06
CA THR A 586 26.30 20.97 -9.87
C THR A 586 26.33 20.50 -11.33
N ALA A 587 25.16 20.13 -11.85
CA ALA A 587 24.86 20.13 -13.25
C ALA A 587 23.37 20.43 -13.43
#